data_2c973b8cc93833511c9d1f4b5bcd8b5b
#
_entry.id   2c973b8cc93833511c9d1f4b5bcd8b5b
#
_cell.length_a   1.000
_cell.length_b   1.000
_cell.length_c   1.000
_cell.angle_alpha   90.00
_cell.angle_beta   90.00
_cell.angle_gamma   90.00
#
_symmetry.space_group_name_H-M   'P 1'
#
loop_
_entity.id
_entity.type
_entity.pdbx_description
1 polymer ?
#
loop_
_entity_poly.entity_id
_entity_poly.type
_entity_poly.pdbx_seq_one_letter_code
_entity_poly.pdbx_strand_id
1 'polypeptide(L)'
;IRNFIIDSNFDSINKDSLEEYLNKRKKEMGKTAYVIDMRLIRRFLVFCYEEHFISKELLLIWPSSFSSIADKCVPSVYTIDEIKQLLDSSKDFKYEDNHLRNYAILSLVVYSGMRANDVAHLKTSDLNWRMSEIKFIQQKTRKEQIIPLIPEIGNPIIEYIKSERKSSSQFLFTKENGEQMSSGMITHIIGNYFSNAPFDLKGRHYGAHALRHSLATQLINESVPPFTVANVLGHSSTKCIHIYAKVDLIHLRKCILEAPYRA
;
A
#
# COMPACT_ATOMS: atom_id res chain seq x y z
N ILE A 1 -18.62 2.73 -15.12
CA ILE A 1 -20.10 2.84 -15.11
C ILE A 1 -20.56 3.96 -16.03
N ARG A 2 -20.10 5.23 -15.87
CA ARG A 2 -20.54 6.37 -16.71
C ARG A 2 -20.39 6.08 -18.20
N ASN A 3 -19.26 5.60 -18.64
CA ASN A 3 -19.01 5.24 -20.06
C ASN A 3 -19.92 4.09 -20.52
N PHE A 4 -20.17 3.10 -19.64
CA PHE A 4 -21.09 2.02 -19.93
C PHE A 4 -22.51 2.54 -20.17
N ILE A 5 -23.02 3.43 -19.32
CA ILE A 5 -24.36 4.03 -19.46
C ILE A 5 -24.47 4.86 -20.75
N ILE A 6 -23.41 5.63 -21.07
CA ILE A 6 -23.39 6.47 -22.28
C ILE A 6 -23.34 5.60 -23.55
N ASP A 7 -22.46 4.60 -23.57
CA ASP A 7 -22.22 3.74 -24.74
C ASP A 7 -23.40 2.77 -25.00
N SER A 8 -24.13 2.36 -23.94
CA SER A 8 -25.18 1.30 -24.03
C SER A 8 -26.60 1.84 -24.20
N ASN A 9 -26.83 3.16 -24.06
CA ASN A 9 -28.17 3.74 -23.99
C ASN A 9 -29.09 2.93 -23.06
N PHE A 10 -29.21 3.31 -21.78
CA PHE A 10 -29.75 2.50 -20.68
C PHE A 10 -31.14 1.85 -21.00
N ASP A 11 -31.96 2.54 -21.76
CA ASP A 11 -33.30 2.06 -22.18
C ASP A 11 -33.28 0.94 -23.22
N SER A 12 -32.12 0.69 -23.86
CA SER A 12 -31.93 -0.31 -24.91
C SER A 12 -30.91 -1.40 -24.57
N ILE A 13 -30.59 -1.58 -23.28
CA ILE A 13 -29.68 -2.63 -22.85
C ILE A 13 -30.28 -4.00 -23.18
N ASN A 14 -29.67 -4.69 -24.14
CA ASN A 14 -30.00 -6.03 -24.56
C ASN A 14 -28.72 -6.89 -24.66
N LYS A 15 -28.88 -8.15 -25.03
CA LYS A 15 -27.76 -9.09 -25.17
C LYS A 15 -26.69 -8.59 -26.12
N ASP A 16 -27.08 -8.12 -27.29
CA ASP A 16 -26.17 -7.75 -28.36
C ASP A 16 -25.35 -6.50 -27.97
N SER A 17 -26.01 -5.51 -27.34
CA SER A 17 -25.33 -4.31 -26.85
C SER A 17 -24.34 -4.61 -25.73
N LEU A 18 -24.63 -5.59 -24.87
CA LEU A 18 -23.70 -6.03 -23.81
C LEU A 18 -22.50 -6.77 -24.39
N GLU A 19 -22.69 -7.65 -25.36
CA GLU A 19 -21.61 -8.38 -26.04
C GLU A 19 -20.72 -7.43 -26.87
N GLU A 20 -21.32 -6.48 -27.58
CA GLU A 20 -20.57 -5.47 -28.31
C GLU A 20 -19.70 -4.61 -27.37
N TYR A 21 -20.27 -4.16 -26.26
CA TYR A 21 -19.53 -3.41 -25.25
C TYR A 21 -18.37 -4.21 -24.66
N LEU A 22 -18.58 -5.48 -24.30
CA LEU A 22 -17.55 -6.37 -23.79
C LEU A 22 -16.38 -6.50 -24.79
N ASN A 23 -16.71 -6.70 -26.07
CA ASN A 23 -15.72 -6.87 -27.13
C ASN A 23 -14.93 -5.58 -27.39
N LYS A 24 -15.60 -4.43 -27.40
CA LYS A 24 -14.98 -3.10 -27.53
C LYS A 24 -13.98 -2.87 -26.39
N ARG A 25 -14.43 -3.02 -25.14
CA ARG A 25 -13.58 -2.77 -23.95
C ARG A 25 -12.39 -3.73 -23.86
N LYS A 26 -12.55 -4.98 -24.28
CA LYS A 26 -11.46 -5.95 -24.32
C LYS A 26 -10.33 -5.56 -25.28
N LYS A 27 -10.66 -4.83 -26.36
CA LYS A 27 -9.68 -4.32 -27.33
C LYS A 27 -9.00 -3.04 -26.86
N GLU A 28 -9.74 -2.17 -26.15
CA GLU A 28 -9.28 -0.85 -25.74
C GLU A 28 -8.45 -0.85 -24.43
N MET A 29 -8.63 -1.86 -23.59
CA MET A 29 -8.08 -1.85 -22.23
C MET A 29 -7.09 -2.98 -22.00
N GLY A 30 -6.08 -2.72 -21.17
CA GLY A 30 -5.23 -3.78 -20.63
C GLY A 30 -6.02 -4.76 -19.73
N LYS A 31 -5.60 -6.04 -19.69
CA LYS A 31 -6.31 -7.15 -19.01
C LYS A 31 -6.80 -6.81 -17.60
N THR A 32 -5.95 -6.18 -16.76
CA THR A 32 -6.31 -5.84 -15.37
C THR A 32 -7.38 -4.77 -15.31
N ALA A 33 -7.26 -3.70 -16.11
CA ALA A 33 -8.24 -2.62 -16.16
C ALA A 33 -9.60 -3.13 -16.68
N TYR A 34 -9.58 -3.99 -17.70
CA TYR A 34 -10.77 -4.65 -18.20
C TYR A 34 -11.50 -5.45 -17.11
N VAL A 35 -10.80 -6.28 -16.35
CA VAL A 35 -11.41 -7.08 -15.26
C VAL A 35 -12.01 -6.21 -14.17
N ILE A 36 -11.35 -5.11 -13.81
CA ILE A 36 -11.88 -4.17 -12.81
C ILE A 36 -13.15 -3.50 -13.32
N ASP A 37 -13.15 -3.01 -14.57
CA ASP A 37 -14.29 -2.37 -15.21
C ASP A 37 -15.48 -3.32 -15.29
N MET A 38 -15.25 -4.55 -15.74
CA MET A 38 -16.28 -5.59 -15.84
C MET A 38 -16.90 -5.96 -14.49
N ARG A 39 -16.11 -6.01 -13.42
CA ARG A 39 -16.62 -6.24 -12.05
C ARG A 39 -17.48 -5.08 -11.54
N LEU A 40 -17.10 -3.85 -11.86
CA LEU A 40 -17.86 -2.66 -11.48
C LEU A 40 -19.20 -2.61 -12.22
N ILE A 41 -19.21 -2.91 -13.53
CA ILE A 41 -20.43 -2.95 -14.33
C ILE A 41 -21.34 -4.07 -13.83
N ARG A 42 -20.80 -5.26 -13.53
CA ARG A 42 -21.61 -6.34 -12.94
C ARG A 42 -22.32 -5.91 -11.65
N ARG A 43 -21.61 -5.21 -10.74
CA ARG A 43 -22.23 -4.69 -9.52
C ARG A 43 -23.37 -3.73 -9.81
N PHE A 44 -23.19 -2.89 -10.82
CA PHE A 44 -24.24 -1.99 -11.27
C PHE A 44 -25.45 -2.74 -11.87
N LEU A 45 -25.21 -3.76 -12.71
CA LEU A 45 -26.29 -4.60 -13.26
C LEU A 45 -27.05 -5.38 -12.16
N VAL A 46 -26.33 -5.87 -11.13
CA VAL A 46 -26.99 -6.49 -9.96
C VAL A 46 -27.91 -5.50 -9.26
N PHE A 47 -27.44 -4.28 -9.01
CA PHE A 47 -28.28 -3.21 -8.44
C PHE A 47 -29.51 -2.92 -9.34
N CYS A 48 -29.32 -2.79 -10.66
CA CYS A 48 -30.43 -2.56 -11.60
C CYS A 48 -31.44 -3.71 -11.58
N TYR A 49 -31.00 -4.95 -11.37
CA TYR A 49 -31.89 -6.09 -11.23
C TYR A 49 -32.66 -6.04 -9.90
N GLU A 50 -32.00 -5.74 -8.79
CA GLU A 50 -32.62 -5.61 -7.46
C GLU A 50 -33.67 -4.49 -7.43
N GLU A 51 -33.44 -3.39 -8.16
CA GLU A 51 -34.36 -2.27 -8.32
C GLU A 51 -35.38 -2.47 -9.49
N HIS A 52 -35.42 -3.66 -10.07
CA HIS A 52 -36.35 -4.02 -11.17
C HIS A 52 -36.22 -3.24 -12.49
N PHE A 53 -35.06 -2.61 -12.73
CA PHE A 53 -34.78 -1.90 -13.99
C PHE A 53 -34.41 -2.84 -15.14
N ILE A 54 -33.88 -4.03 -14.86
CA ILE A 54 -33.51 -5.03 -15.86
C ILE A 54 -34.01 -6.42 -15.47
N SER A 55 -34.18 -7.30 -16.45
CA SER A 55 -34.58 -8.70 -16.22
C SER A 55 -33.43 -9.57 -15.74
N LYS A 56 -33.76 -10.69 -15.10
CA LYS A 56 -32.78 -11.68 -14.66
C LYS A 56 -31.97 -12.27 -15.83
N GLU A 57 -32.60 -12.39 -16.98
CA GLU A 57 -31.96 -12.92 -18.20
C GLU A 57 -30.78 -12.02 -18.64
N LEU A 58 -30.96 -10.69 -18.60
CA LEU A 58 -29.89 -9.74 -18.89
C LEU A 58 -28.74 -9.82 -17.90
N LEU A 59 -29.04 -10.02 -16.61
CA LEU A 59 -28.00 -10.22 -15.60
C LEU A 59 -27.21 -11.52 -15.82
N LEU A 60 -27.86 -12.60 -16.30
CA LEU A 60 -27.23 -13.89 -16.54
C LEU A 60 -26.31 -13.90 -17.77
N ILE A 61 -26.52 -13.01 -18.75
CA ILE A 61 -25.64 -12.84 -19.89
C ILE A 61 -24.26 -12.31 -19.46
N TRP A 62 -24.24 -11.45 -18.42
CA TRP A 62 -22.99 -10.90 -17.92
C TRP A 62 -22.24 -11.96 -17.08
N PRO A 63 -20.98 -12.27 -17.41
CA PRO A 63 -20.24 -13.32 -16.71
C PRO A 63 -20.26 -13.17 -15.20
N SER A 64 -20.53 -14.26 -14.48
CA SER A 64 -20.59 -14.27 -13.01
C SER A 64 -19.23 -14.02 -12.35
N SER A 65 -18.15 -14.40 -13.02
CA SER A 65 -16.80 -14.15 -12.60
C SER A 65 -15.92 -13.74 -13.77
N PHE A 66 -15.20 -12.64 -13.62
CA PHE A 66 -14.06 -12.32 -14.45
C PHE A 66 -12.83 -12.76 -13.69
N SER A 67 -12.32 -13.97 -13.98
CA SER A 67 -11.00 -14.32 -13.49
C SER A 67 -10.01 -13.42 -14.24
N SER A 68 -9.29 -12.58 -13.52
CA SER A 68 -8.00 -12.21 -14.02
C SER A 68 -7.21 -13.53 -14.09
N ILE A 69 -7.00 -14.04 -15.29
CA ILE A 69 -5.73 -14.64 -15.60
C ILE A 69 -4.74 -13.45 -15.72
N ALA A 70 -4.69 -12.62 -14.72
CA ALA A 70 -3.44 -12.04 -14.32
C ALA A 70 -2.63 -13.29 -13.99
N ASP A 71 -1.66 -13.63 -14.81
CA ASP A 71 -0.53 -14.40 -14.35
C ASP A 71 -0.39 -14.01 -12.89
N LYS A 72 -0.48 -14.99 -11.97
CA LYS A 72 -0.27 -14.72 -10.55
C LYS A 72 1.15 -14.16 -10.51
N CYS A 73 1.26 -12.87 -10.68
CA CYS A 73 2.54 -12.20 -10.66
C CYS A 73 3.02 -12.44 -9.24
N VAL A 74 4.00 -13.31 -9.12
CA VAL A 74 4.60 -13.63 -7.83
C VAL A 74 5.03 -12.28 -7.26
N PRO A 75 4.59 -11.91 -6.05
CA PRO A 75 4.96 -10.65 -5.47
C PRO A 75 6.49 -10.49 -5.52
N SER A 76 6.96 -9.36 -6.00
CA SER A 76 8.40 -9.08 -5.97
C SER A 76 8.84 -8.95 -4.53
N VAL A 77 9.84 -9.74 -4.16
CA VAL A 77 10.45 -9.77 -2.83
C VAL A 77 11.91 -9.37 -2.97
N TYR A 78 12.36 -8.48 -2.11
CA TYR A 78 13.74 -8.02 -2.03
C TYR A 78 14.41 -8.66 -0.82
N THR A 79 15.65 -9.06 -0.99
CA THR A 79 16.46 -9.66 0.08
C THR A 79 16.85 -8.61 1.12
N ILE A 80 17.26 -9.07 2.29
CA ILE A 80 17.76 -8.20 3.36
C ILE A 80 18.92 -7.32 2.86
N ASP A 81 19.84 -7.90 2.08
CA ASP A 81 20.99 -7.19 1.55
C ASP A 81 20.59 -6.14 0.51
N GLU A 82 19.63 -6.43 -0.38
CA GLU A 82 19.09 -5.44 -1.31
C GLU A 82 18.41 -4.28 -0.57
N ILE A 83 17.65 -4.58 0.50
CA ILE A 83 17.01 -3.54 1.33
C ILE A 83 18.06 -2.70 2.06
N LYS A 84 19.12 -3.30 2.59
CA LYS A 84 20.25 -2.56 3.18
C LYS A 84 20.94 -1.66 2.16
N GLN A 85 21.24 -2.18 0.97
CA GLN A 85 21.81 -1.40 -0.12
C GLN A 85 20.91 -0.23 -0.53
N LEU A 86 19.58 -0.43 -0.58
CA LEU A 86 18.61 0.62 -0.86
C LEU A 86 18.67 1.73 0.20
N LEU A 87 18.72 1.37 1.48
CA LEU A 87 18.80 2.33 2.60
C LEU A 87 20.15 3.06 2.62
N ASP A 88 21.24 2.36 2.34
CA ASP A 88 22.57 2.97 2.36
C ASP A 88 22.77 3.93 1.18
N SER A 89 22.38 3.53 -0.03
CA SER A 89 22.41 4.41 -1.20
C SER A 89 21.52 5.62 -1.06
N SER A 90 20.39 5.49 -0.35
CA SER A 90 19.49 6.63 -0.13
C SER A 90 20.07 7.74 0.74
N LYS A 91 21.13 7.48 1.51
CA LYS A 91 21.87 8.49 2.28
C LYS A 91 22.72 9.41 1.40
N ASP A 92 23.02 8.99 0.18
CA ASP A 92 23.81 9.78 -0.76
C ASP A 92 23.00 10.93 -1.39
N PHE A 93 21.66 10.88 -1.29
CA PHE A 93 20.73 11.91 -1.76
C PHE A 93 20.63 13.15 -0.84
N LYS A 94 21.52 13.33 0.13
CA LYS A 94 21.47 14.43 1.13
C LYS A 94 21.59 15.85 0.55
N TYR A 95 21.87 15.99 -0.72
CA TYR A 95 21.87 17.29 -1.42
C TYR A 95 20.56 17.60 -2.15
N GLU A 96 19.60 16.67 -2.14
CA GLU A 96 18.28 16.91 -2.69
C GLU A 96 17.36 17.63 -1.68
N ASP A 97 16.48 18.49 -2.18
CA ASP A 97 15.46 19.13 -1.38
C ASP A 97 14.55 18.08 -0.72
N ASN A 98 14.23 18.31 0.56
CA ASN A 98 13.40 17.40 1.35
C ASN A 98 13.97 15.98 1.56
N HIS A 99 15.28 15.83 1.48
CA HIS A 99 15.95 14.55 1.64
C HIS A 99 15.67 13.89 3.00
N LEU A 100 15.67 14.64 4.11
CA LEU A 100 15.39 14.06 5.45
C LEU A 100 13.95 13.55 5.53
N ARG A 101 12.99 14.29 4.98
CA ARG A 101 11.60 13.83 4.85
C ARG A 101 11.50 12.55 4.05
N ASN A 102 12.13 12.53 2.88
CA ASN A 102 12.06 11.41 1.95
C ASN A 102 12.71 10.17 2.54
N TYR A 103 13.85 10.31 3.22
CA TYR A 103 14.53 9.22 3.92
C TYR A 103 13.72 8.71 5.11
N ALA A 104 13.08 9.60 5.90
CA ALA A 104 12.20 9.21 7.00
C ALA A 104 10.99 8.41 6.49
N ILE A 105 10.42 8.79 5.34
CA ILE A 105 9.35 8.03 4.67
C ILE A 105 9.82 6.64 4.26
N LEU A 106 11.00 6.54 3.62
CA LEU A 106 11.56 5.26 3.18
C LEU A 106 11.81 4.35 4.39
N SER A 107 12.49 4.85 5.43
CA SER A 107 12.78 4.09 6.65
C SER A 107 11.49 3.59 7.32
N LEU A 108 10.49 4.46 7.45
CA LEU A 108 9.19 4.07 8.02
C LEU A 108 8.56 2.93 7.21
N VAL A 109 8.53 3.01 5.88
CA VAL A 109 7.92 1.97 5.04
C VAL A 109 8.72 0.67 5.08
N VAL A 110 10.05 0.73 5.04
CA VAL A 110 10.93 -0.45 5.09
C VAL A 110 10.70 -1.22 6.38
N TYR A 111 10.78 -0.56 7.52
CA TYR A 111 10.79 -1.23 8.82
C TYR A 111 9.39 -1.55 9.37
N SER A 112 8.35 -0.84 8.93
CA SER A 112 6.98 -1.09 9.41
C SER A 112 6.08 -1.81 8.39
N GLY A 113 6.44 -1.80 7.11
CA GLY A 113 5.57 -2.24 6.04
C GLY A 113 4.28 -1.41 5.90
N MET A 114 4.26 -0.17 6.41
CA MET A 114 3.07 0.69 6.37
C MET A 114 2.65 1.00 4.92
N ARG A 115 1.35 1.09 4.67
CA ARG A 115 0.85 1.43 3.34
C ARG A 115 1.07 2.92 3.05
N ALA A 116 1.38 3.26 1.80
CA ALA A 116 1.61 4.65 1.38
C ALA A 116 0.47 5.60 1.79
N ASN A 117 -0.77 5.13 1.75
CA ASN A 117 -1.91 5.92 2.19
C ASN A 117 -1.96 6.14 3.70
N ASP A 118 -1.53 5.15 4.50
CA ASP A 118 -1.45 5.30 5.95
C ASP A 118 -0.30 6.24 6.33
N VAL A 119 0.85 6.16 5.66
CA VAL A 119 1.98 7.11 5.80
C VAL A 119 1.54 8.55 5.50
N ALA A 120 0.79 8.76 4.41
CA ALA A 120 0.30 10.08 4.01
C ALA A 120 -0.66 10.70 5.05
N HIS A 121 -1.36 9.88 5.84
CA HIS A 121 -2.33 10.33 6.86
C HIS A 121 -1.78 10.29 8.27
N LEU A 122 -0.52 9.88 8.46
CA LEU A 122 0.11 9.82 9.77
C LEU A 122 0.24 11.22 10.37
N LYS A 123 -0.15 11.36 11.63
CA LYS A 123 -0.11 12.62 12.37
C LYS A 123 1.07 12.66 13.33
N THR A 124 1.50 13.84 13.70
CA THR A 124 2.52 14.01 14.75
C THR A 124 2.04 13.49 16.09
N SER A 125 0.74 13.58 16.38
CA SER A 125 0.10 13.03 17.59
C SER A 125 0.06 11.50 17.64
N ASP A 126 0.24 10.82 16.52
CA ASP A 126 0.25 9.36 16.44
C ASP A 126 1.58 8.77 16.95
N LEU A 127 2.61 9.60 17.12
CA LEU A 127 3.93 9.22 17.61
C LEU A 127 3.97 9.33 19.14
N ASN A 128 4.01 8.21 19.81
CA ASN A 128 4.22 8.15 21.26
C ASN A 128 5.69 7.86 21.58
N TRP A 129 6.48 8.90 21.69
CA TRP A 129 7.92 8.81 21.99
C TRP A 129 8.23 8.14 23.33
N ARG A 130 7.34 8.35 24.34
CA ARG A 130 7.53 7.80 25.69
C ARG A 130 7.35 6.29 25.71
N MET A 131 6.36 5.79 24.96
CA MET A 131 6.07 4.35 24.86
C MET A 131 6.84 3.69 23.73
N SER A 132 7.56 4.46 22.89
CA SER A 132 8.23 4.00 21.69
C SER A 132 7.25 3.28 20.72
N GLU A 133 6.12 3.92 20.45
CA GLU A 133 5.04 3.37 19.62
C GLU A 133 4.51 4.40 18.62
N ILE A 134 4.05 3.92 17.47
CA ILE A 134 3.22 4.69 16.52
C ILE A 134 1.84 4.07 16.55
N LYS A 135 0.84 4.86 16.94
CA LYS A 135 -0.55 4.42 17.09
C LYS A 135 -1.44 5.19 16.12
N PHE A 136 -2.04 4.52 15.15
CA PHE A 136 -2.83 5.16 14.10
C PHE A 136 -4.01 4.31 13.64
N ILE A 137 -4.97 4.95 12.94
CA ILE A 137 -6.11 4.27 12.32
C ILE A 137 -5.81 4.06 10.84
N GLN A 138 -5.78 2.81 10.41
CA GLN A 138 -5.58 2.46 9.01
C GLN A 138 -6.68 3.03 8.10
N GLN A 139 -6.29 3.68 7.01
CA GLN A 139 -7.23 4.31 6.09
C GLN A 139 -8.11 3.29 5.34
N LYS A 140 -7.56 2.12 4.99
CA LYS A 140 -8.27 1.09 4.24
C LYS A 140 -9.25 0.26 5.08
N THR A 141 -8.84 -0.11 6.30
CA THR A 141 -9.59 -1.07 7.14
C THR A 141 -10.32 -0.40 8.29
N ARG A 142 -10.04 0.88 8.58
CA ARG A 142 -10.53 1.66 9.71
C ARG A 142 -10.24 1.04 11.07
N LYS A 143 -9.23 0.17 11.15
CA LYS A 143 -8.78 -0.47 12.38
C LYS A 143 -7.62 0.30 12.97
N GLU A 144 -7.57 0.33 14.29
CA GLU A 144 -6.41 0.82 15.03
C GLU A 144 -5.24 -0.14 14.81
N GLN A 145 -4.05 0.40 14.62
CA GLN A 145 -2.80 -0.33 14.54
C GLN A 145 -1.75 0.35 15.40
N ILE A 146 -0.94 -0.46 16.06
CA ILE A 146 0.21 -0.03 16.85
C ILE A 146 1.43 -0.72 16.25
N ILE A 147 2.46 0.07 15.95
CA ILE A 147 3.77 -0.41 15.50
C ILE A 147 4.87 0.15 16.38
N PRO A 148 6.00 -0.56 16.59
CA PRO A 148 7.09 -0.07 17.39
C PRO A 148 7.78 1.12 16.69
N LEU A 149 8.06 2.16 17.46
CA LEU A 149 8.90 3.29 17.06
C LEU A 149 10.36 2.98 17.42
N ILE A 150 10.99 2.15 16.60
CA ILE A 150 12.39 1.76 16.76
C ILE A 150 13.33 2.90 16.33
N PRO A 151 14.62 2.89 16.74
CA PRO A 151 15.59 3.93 16.38
C PRO A 151 15.69 4.15 14.86
N GLU A 152 15.62 3.10 14.06
CA GLU A 152 15.69 3.13 12.59
C GLU A 152 14.53 3.89 11.95
N ILE A 153 13.39 3.97 12.63
CA ILE A 153 12.23 4.78 12.23
C ILE A 153 12.29 6.14 12.93
N GLY A 154 12.55 6.14 14.24
CA GLY A 154 12.44 7.33 15.08
C GLY A 154 13.51 8.38 14.77
N ASN A 155 14.76 7.97 14.59
CA ASN A 155 15.86 8.90 14.33
C ASN A 155 15.66 9.70 13.04
N PRO A 156 15.38 9.08 11.87
CA PRO A 156 15.08 9.83 10.65
C PRO A 156 13.88 10.77 10.80
N ILE A 157 12.85 10.36 11.52
CA ILE A 157 11.68 11.23 11.77
C ILE A 157 12.07 12.44 12.63
N ILE A 158 12.90 12.25 13.68
CA ILE A 158 13.39 13.35 14.52
C ILE A 158 14.23 14.32 13.70
N GLU A 159 15.15 13.83 12.86
CA GLU A 159 15.99 14.66 12.00
C GLU A 159 15.13 15.48 11.04
N TYR A 160 14.16 14.87 10.39
CA TYR A 160 13.20 15.57 9.54
C TYR A 160 12.43 16.66 10.30
N ILE A 161 11.88 16.32 11.47
CA ILE A 161 11.09 17.30 12.27
C ILE A 161 11.94 18.48 12.71
N LYS A 162 13.19 18.24 13.09
CA LYS A 162 14.09 19.30 13.58
C LYS A 162 14.65 20.19 12.50
N SER A 163 14.93 19.64 11.32
CA SER A 163 15.74 20.32 10.31
C SER A 163 14.97 20.77 9.07
N GLU A 164 13.98 20.02 8.62
CA GLU A 164 13.25 20.33 7.38
C GLU A 164 11.78 20.71 7.61
N ARG A 165 11.11 20.12 8.62
CA ARG A 165 9.68 20.34 8.82
C ARG A 165 9.39 21.73 9.36
N LYS A 166 8.91 22.62 8.50
CA LYS A 166 8.55 24.01 8.84
C LYS A 166 7.05 24.22 9.12
N SER A 167 6.23 23.18 8.94
CA SER A 167 4.78 23.29 9.00
C SER A 167 4.21 23.02 10.39
N SER A 168 3.18 23.76 10.78
CA SER A 168 2.34 23.53 11.96
C SER A 168 1.21 22.51 11.71
N SER A 169 1.15 21.91 10.52
CA SER A 169 0.15 20.91 10.16
C SER A 169 0.11 19.75 11.17
N GLN A 170 -1.08 19.18 11.36
CA GLN A 170 -1.23 17.97 12.18
C GLN A 170 -0.54 16.73 11.54
N PHE A 171 -0.39 16.72 10.20
CA PHE A 171 0.22 15.59 9.48
C PHE A 171 1.73 15.58 9.69
N LEU A 172 2.29 14.37 9.88
CA LEU A 172 3.72 14.20 10.08
C LEU A 172 4.50 14.63 8.84
N PHE A 173 4.12 14.09 7.67
CA PHE A 173 4.78 14.40 6.40
C PHE A 173 3.96 15.40 5.59
N THR A 174 4.61 16.50 5.25
CA THR A 174 3.99 17.62 4.53
C THR A 174 4.77 17.98 3.29
N LYS A 175 4.08 18.64 2.35
CA LYS A 175 4.71 19.34 1.23
C LYS A 175 5.44 20.60 1.77
N GLU A 176 6.19 21.27 0.93
CA GLU A 176 6.86 22.54 1.29
C GLU A 176 5.89 23.63 1.71
N ASN A 177 4.72 23.66 1.09
CA ASN A 177 3.65 24.61 1.43
C ASN A 177 2.88 24.24 2.71
N GLY A 178 3.29 23.17 3.42
CA GLY A 178 2.65 22.71 4.66
C GLY A 178 1.41 21.82 4.47
N GLU A 179 0.95 21.61 3.25
CA GLU A 179 -0.19 20.74 2.97
C GLU A 179 0.17 19.26 3.17
N GLN A 180 -0.86 18.44 3.41
CA GLN A 180 -0.72 16.97 3.47
C GLN A 180 -0.16 16.40 2.16
N MET A 181 0.73 15.45 2.26
CA MET A 181 1.19 14.67 1.12
C MET A 181 0.12 13.66 0.69
N SER A 182 0.02 13.41 -0.62
CA SER A 182 -0.83 12.34 -1.13
C SER A 182 -0.12 10.97 -1.09
N SER A 183 -0.89 9.88 -1.09
CA SER A 183 -0.33 8.53 -1.21
C SER A 183 0.46 8.33 -2.51
N GLY A 184 0.09 9.04 -3.58
CA GLY A 184 0.83 9.05 -4.84
C GLY A 184 2.23 9.64 -4.70
N MET A 185 2.38 10.74 -3.95
CA MET A 185 3.69 11.34 -3.66
C MET A 185 4.58 10.40 -2.85
N ILE A 186 4.02 9.74 -1.81
CA ILE A 186 4.75 8.75 -1.03
C ILE A 186 5.24 7.60 -1.94
N THR A 187 4.37 7.10 -2.81
CA THR A 187 4.71 6.04 -3.77
C THR A 187 5.81 6.49 -4.73
N HIS A 188 5.74 7.73 -5.22
CA HIS A 188 6.74 8.30 -6.11
C HIS A 188 8.11 8.43 -5.45
N ILE A 189 8.18 8.93 -4.22
CA ILE A 189 9.42 9.03 -3.43
C ILE A 189 10.09 7.66 -3.30
N ILE A 190 9.34 6.64 -2.90
CA ILE A 190 9.88 5.29 -2.77
C ILE A 190 10.30 4.74 -4.13
N GLY A 191 9.53 5.01 -5.20
CA GLY A 191 9.88 4.65 -6.57
C GLY A 191 11.21 5.25 -7.02
N ASN A 192 11.47 6.51 -6.71
CA ASN A 192 12.73 7.19 -7.05
C ASN A 192 13.94 6.52 -6.37
N TYR A 193 13.83 6.12 -5.10
CA TYR A 193 14.91 5.38 -4.44
C TYR A 193 15.19 4.04 -5.13
N PHE A 194 14.15 3.30 -5.53
CA PHE A 194 14.34 2.07 -6.28
C PHE A 194 14.97 2.28 -7.65
N SER A 195 14.59 3.35 -8.37
CA SER A 195 15.17 3.66 -9.69
C SER A 195 16.66 3.98 -9.63
N ASN A 196 17.14 4.42 -8.46
CA ASN A 196 18.54 4.74 -8.21
C ASN A 196 19.23 3.67 -7.33
N ALA A 197 18.57 2.54 -7.09
CA ALA A 197 19.15 1.48 -6.27
C ALA A 197 20.36 0.84 -6.95
N PRO A 198 21.40 0.43 -6.18
CA PRO A 198 22.64 -0.14 -6.72
C PRO A 198 22.51 -1.62 -7.12
N PHE A 199 21.27 -2.09 -7.36
CA PHE A 199 20.99 -3.45 -7.79
C PHE A 199 19.97 -3.47 -8.94
N ASP A 200 19.97 -4.56 -9.72
CA ASP A 200 19.11 -4.70 -10.89
C ASP A 200 17.67 -5.09 -10.49
N LEU A 201 16.72 -4.30 -10.95
CA LEU A 201 15.30 -4.56 -10.74
C LEU A 201 14.75 -5.72 -11.60
N LYS A 202 15.39 -6.03 -12.76
CA LYS A 202 15.05 -7.17 -13.65
C LYS A 202 13.54 -7.36 -13.92
N GLY A 203 12.82 -6.28 -14.16
CA GLY A 203 11.38 -6.31 -14.38
C GLY A 203 10.55 -6.65 -13.12
N ARG A 204 11.17 -6.70 -11.94
CA ARG A 204 10.46 -6.85 -10.67
C ARG A 204 9.62 -5.60 -10.37
N HIS A 205 8.44 -5.81 -9.79
CA HIS A 205 7.66 -4.71 -9.24
C HIS A 205 8.39 -4.11 -8.04
N TYR A 206 8.40 -2.78 -7.93
CA TYR A 206 9.05 -2.05 -6.86
C TYR A 206 8.09 -1.02 -6.21
N GLY A 207 8.53 -0.41 -5.11
CA GLY A 207 7.76 0.56 -4.35
C GLY A 207 7.24 0.03 -3.01
N ALA A 208 6.36 0.78 -2.35
CA ALA A 208 5.89 0.49 -1.00
C ALA A 208 5.26 -0.91 -0.84
N HIS A 209 4.54 -1.39 -1.85
CA HIS A 209 3.95 -2.73 -1.81
C HIS A 209 5.01 -3.84 -1.84
N ALA A 210 6.05 -3.69 -2.65
CA ALA A 210 7.14 -4.66 -2.73
C ALA A 210 7.93 -4.71 -1.42
N LEU A 211 8.24 -3.57 -0.80
CA LEU A 211 8.86 -3.52 0.53
C LEU A 211 8.02 -4.22 1.59
N ARG A 212 6.71 -3.98 1.58
CA ARG A 212 5.78 -4.65 2.49
C ARG A 212 5.71 -6.17 2.27
N HIS A 213 5.74 -6.64 1.02
CA HIS A 213 5.81 -8.07 0.70
C HIS A 213 7.15 -8.68 1.14
N SER A 214 8.25 -7.94 0.98
CA SER A 214 9.57 -8.36 1.44
C SER A 214 9.60 -8.53 2.95
N LEU A 215 9.09 -7.56 3.71
CA LEU A 215 8.97 -7.65 5.18
C LEU A 215 8.09 -8.84 5.59
N ALA A 216 6.93 -9.04 4.94
CA ALA A 216 6.08 -10.18 5.21
C ALA A 216 6.79 -11.52 4.99
N THR A 217 7.53 -11.64 3.89
CA THR A 217 8.29 -12.85 3.54
C THR A 217 9.43 -13.09 4.52
N GLN A 218 10.14 -12.04 4.94
CA GLN A 218 11.20 -12.15 5.96
C GLN A 218 10.65 -12.64 7.28
N LEU A 219 9.54 -12.07 7.76
CA LEU A 219 8.89 -12.51 9.01
C LEU A 219 8.45 -13.97 8.95
N ILE A 220 7.93 -14.43 7.81
CA ILE A 220 7.56 -15.85 7.61
C ILE A 220 8.80 -16.73 7.62
N ASN A 221 9.88 -16.33 6.96
CA ASN A 221 11.14 -17.08 6.92
C ASN A 221 11.78 -17.20 8.31
N GLU A 222 11.60 -16.19 9.18
CA GLU A 222 11.99 -16.21 10.60
C GLU A 222 10.99 -16.97 11.48
N SER A 223 10.13 -17.79 10.86
CA SER A 223 9.16 -18.63 11.56
C SER A 223 8.11 -17.87 12.38
N VAL A 224 7.89 -16.59 12.09
CA VAL A 224 6.78 -15.82 12.70
C VAL A 224 5.45 -16.37 12.16
N PRO A 225 4.49 -16.74 13.02
CA PRO A 225 3.23 -17.32 12.57
C PRO A 225 2.51 -16.41 11.56
N PRO A 226 1.94 -16.94 10.46
CA PRO A 226 1.27 -16.14 9.41
C PRO A 226 0.16 -15.23 9.95
N PHE A 227 -0.48 -15.64 11.03
CA PHE A 227 -1.48 -14.83 11.75
C PHE A 227 -0.86 -13.56 12.36
N THR A 228 0.28 -13.70 13.00
CA THR A 228 1.05 -12.59 13.60
C THR A 228 1.51 -11.62 12.51
N VAL A 229 2.04 -12.14 11.39
CA VAL A 229 2.42 -11.32 10.23
C VAL A 229 1.22 -10.55 9.67
N ALA A 230 0.04 -11.19 9.57
CA ALA A 230 -1.18 -10.54 9.12
C ALA A 230 -1.61 -9.40 10.06
N ASN A 231 -1.49 -9.59 11.36
CA ASN A 231 -1.83 -8.57 12.36
C ASN A 231 -0.85 -7.40 12.32
N VAL A 232 0.45 -7.68 12.31
CA VAL A 232 1.51 -6.67 12.23
C VAL A 232 1.33 -5.79 10.99
N LEU A 233 1.00 -6.39 9.87
CA LEU A 233 0.76 -5.66 8.62
C LEU A 233 -0.68 -5.12 8.51
N GLY A 234 -1.57 -5.40 9.46
CA GLY A 234 -2.97 -4.92 9.44
C GLY A 234 -3.79 -5.49 8.28
N HIS A 235 -3.71 -6.79 8.05
CA HIS A 235 -4.57 -7.51 7.13
C HIS A 235 -5.93 -7.81 7.79
N SER A 236 -7.03 -7.57 7.06
CA SER A 236 -8.40 -7.51 7.60
C SER A 236 -9.06 -8.84 7.95
N SER A 237 -8.38 -9.97 7.87
CA SER A 237 -9.01 -11.27 8.05
C SER A 237 -8.43 -12.08 9.20
N THR A 238 -8.73 -11.67 10.45
CA THR A 238 -8.70 -12.62 11.57
C THR A 238 -9.37 -12.05 12.83
N LYS A 239 -10.24 -12.82 13.43
CA LYS A 239 -11.14 -12.42 14.53
C LYS A 239 -10.54 -12.44 15.94
N CYS A 240 -9.23 -12.49 16.15
CA CYS A 240 -8.63 -12.69 17.48
C CYS A 240 -7.47 -11.74 17.74
N ILE A 241 -7.77 -10.48 18.08
CA ILE A 241 -6.73 -9.43 18.18
C ILE A 241 -6.22 -9.16 19.62
N HIS A 242 -6.91 -9.57 20.66
CA HIS A 242 -6.63 -9.01 22.00
C HIS A 242 -5.51 -9.66 22.82
N ILE A 243 -4.95 -10.81 22.43
CA ILE A 243 -4.00 -11.55 23.28
C ILE A 243 -2.52 -11.36 22.87
N TYR A 244 -2.22 -10.92 21.65
CA TYR A 244 -0.86 -11.01 21.08
C TYR A 244 -0.12 -9.70 20.84
N ALA A 245 -0.72 -8.54 21.05
CA ALA A 245 -0.08 -7.25 20.75
C ALA A 245 1.28 -7.04 21.46
N LYS A 246 1.43 -7.52 22.70
CA LYS A 246 2.71 -7.40 23.44
C LYS A 246 3.77 -8.38 22.95
N VAL A 247 3.37 -9.60 22.53
CA VAL A 247 4.30 -10.63 22.06
C VAL A 247 4.81 -10.25 20.67
N ASP A 248 3.95 -9.67 19.83
CA ASP A 248 4.26 -9.27 18.45
C ASP A 248 5.28 -8.13 18.40
N LEU A 249 5.21 -7.17 19.31
CA LEU A 249 6.18 -6.09 19.40
C LEU A 249 7.61 -6.60 19.71
N ILE A 250 7.71 -7.65 20.53
CA ILE A 250 9.00 -8.26 20.86
C ILE A 250 9.57 -9.04 19.67
N HIS A 251 8.72 -9.78 18.95
CA HIS A 251 9.14 -10.51 17.75
C HIS A 251 9.48 -9.58 16.59
N LEU A 252 8.73 -8.49 16.40
CA LEU A 252 9.03 -7.46 15.42
C LEU A 252 10.40 -6.81 15.69
N ARG A 253 10.72 -6.52 16.93
CA ARG A 253 12.05 -6.00 17.31
C ARG A 253 13.18 -6.98 16.98
N LYS A 254 12.93 -8.29 17.05
CA LYS A 254 13.92 -9.32 16.69
C LYS A 254 14.04 -9.56 15.19
N CYS A 255 12.95 -9.39 14.43
CA CYS A 255 12.90 -9.64 12.99
C CYS A 255 13.21 -8.39 12.14
N ILE A 256 13.25 -7.22 12.74
CA ILE A 256 13.69 -6.00 12.05
C ILE A 256 15.20 -6.11 11.88
N LEU A 257 15.64 -5.81 10.66
CA LEU A 257 17.06 -5.78 10.27
C LEU A 257 17.89 -5.16 11.39
N GLU A 258 18.78 -5.94 12.00
CA GLU A 258 19.78 -5.42 12.91
C GLU A 258 20.62 -4.41 12.12
N ALA A 259 20.38 -3.13 12.31
CA ALA A 259 21.25 -2.10 11.80
C ALA A 259 22.61 -2.28 12.48
N PRO A 260 23.73 -2.28 11.74
CA PRO A 260 25.02 -2.37 12.38
C PRO A 260 25.20 -1.20 13.35
N TYR A 261 25.29 -1.50 14.63
CA TYR A 261 25.63 -0.53 15.66
C TYR A 261 26.90 0.20 15.22
N ARG A 262 26.78 1.50 14.96
CA ARG A 262 27.96 2.36 14.94
C ARG A 262 28.17 2.84 16.38
N ALA A 263 29.23 2.32 16.98
CA ALA A 263 29.82 2.87 18.19
C ALA A 263 30.27 4.31 17.97
#